data_b21ba76f92c05ce631ed91cfee8ba8ce
#
_entry.id   b21ba76f92c05ce631ed91cfee8ba8ce
#
_cell.length_a   1.000
_cell.length_b   1.000
_cell.length_c   1.000
_cell.angle_alpha   90.00
_cell.angle_beta   90.00
_cell.angle_gamma   90.00
#
_symmetry.space_group_name_H-M   'P 1'
#
loop_
_entity.id
_entity.type
_entity.pdbx_description
1 polymer ?
#
loop_
_entity_poly.entity_id
_entity_poly.type
_entity_poly.pdbx_seq_one_letter_code
_entity_poly.pdbx_strand_id
1 'polypeptide(L)'
;IRKGNPSVSRYGLTRETILACCREGYEAGFRTFVMQGGEDPAMTDEWTEQTVASIHRLFPDCAITLSLGEKTREAYERFFHAGANQ
;
A
#
# COMPACT_ATOMS: atom_id res chain seq x y z
N ILE A 1 -0.49 -12.20 -10.94
CA ILE A 1 -1.33 -11.06 -10.58
C ILE A 1 -2.77 -11.33 -10.98
N ARG A 2 -3.65 -10.96 -10.15
CA ARG A 2 -5.06 -11.19 -10.39
C ARG A 2 -5.65 -10.04 -11.17
N LYS A 3 -6.63 -10.39 -12.00
CA LYS A 3 -7.42 -9.35 -12.62
C LYS A 3 -8.19 -8.62 -11.54
N GLY A 4 -8.31 -7.34 -11.70
CA GLY A 4 -9.05 -6.50 -10.78
C GLY A 4 -8.13 -5.64 -9.96
N ASN A 5 -7.51 -6.18 -8.92
CA ASN A 5 -6.75 -5.36 -7.99
C ASN A 5 -5.30 -5.82 -7.92
N PRO A 6 -4.35 -4.98 -8.31
CA PRO A 6 -2.95 -5.35 -8.15
C PRO A 6 -2.60 -5.46 -6.66
N SER A 7 -1.77 -6.43 -6.37
CA SER A 7 -1.25 -6.63 -5.04
C SER A 7 0.19 -6.17 -5.02
N VAL A 8 0.56 -5.34 -4.05
CA VAL A 8 1.86 -4.68 -4.04
C VAL A 8 2.66 -4.99 -2.79
N SER A 9 2.52 -6.17 -2.23
CA SER A 9 3.26 -6.51 -1.04
C SER A 9 4.04 -7.78 -1.26
N ARG A 10 5.36 -7.71 -1.05
CA ARG A 10 6.26 -8.84 -1.08
C ARG A 10 7.44 -8.55 -0.19
N TYR A 11 8.09 -9.63 0.27
CA TYR A 11 9.32 -9.47 1.03
C TYR A 11 10.38 -8.83 0.15
N GLY A 12 11.10 -7.90 0.72
CA GLY A 12 12.25 -7.31 0.05
C GLY A 12 11.94 -6.26 -1.01
N LEU A 13 10.67 -5.91 -1.20
CA LEU A 13 10.33 -4.86 -2.15
C LEU A 13 10.71 -3.49 -1.60
N THR A 14 11.27 -2.67 -2.47
CA THR A 14 11.54 -1.28 -2.13
C THR A 14 10.30 -0.44 -2.39
N ARG A 15 10.28 0.76 -1.78
CA ARG A 15 9.17 1.68 -2.02
C ARG A 15 9.08 2.04 -3.50
N GLU A 16 10.23 2.24 -4.14
CA GLU A 16 10.25 2.58 -5.56
C GLU A 16 9.61 1.51 -6.41
N THR A 17 9.88 0.24 -6.10
CA THR A 17 9.29 -0.87 -6.84
C THR A 17 7.77 -0.90 -6.64
N ILE A 18 7.32 -0.66 -5.42
CA ILE A 18 5.89 -0.63 -5.13
C ILE A 18 5.22 0.49 -5.90
N LEU A 19 5.83 1.68 -5.92
CA LEU A 19 5.24 2.81 -6.64
C LEU A 19 5.21 2.54 -8.14
N ALA A 20 6.22 1.86 -8.68
CA ALA A 20 6.22 1.51 -10.10
C ALA A 20 5.08 0.54 -10.41
N CYS A 21 4.84 -0.43 -9.53
CA CYS A 21 3.71 -1.35 -9.70
C CYS A 21 2.38 -0.62 -9.66
N CYS A 22 2.25 0.35 -8.76
CA CYS A 22 1.03 1.15 -8.68
C CYS A 22 0.81 1.96 -9.95
N ARG A 23 1.89 2.51 -10.50
CA ARG A 23 1.77 3.27 -11.75
C ARG A 23 1.29 2.37 -12.89
N GLU A 24 1.85 1.17 -12.98
CA GLU A 24 1.41 0.24 -14.03
C GLU A 24 -0.06 -0.11 -13.87
N GLY A 25 -0.49 -0.35 -12.63
CA GLY A 25 -1.90 -0.65 -12.38
C GLY A 25 -2.77 0.53 -12.71
N TYR A 26 -2.35 1.72 -12.36
CA TYR A 26 -3.11 2.93 -12.65
C TYR A 26 -3.27 3.13 -14.16
N GLU A 27 -2.20 2.94 -14.92
CA GLU A 27 -2.25 3.09 -16.37
C GLU A 27 -3.10 2.01 -17.01
N ALA A 28 -3.22 0.86 -16.37
CA ALA A 28 -4.09 -0.22 -16.84
C ALA A 28 -5.56 -0.01 -16.47
N GLY A 29 -5.87 1.03 -15.69
CA GLY A 29 -7.24 1.36 -15.35
C GLY A 29 -7.66 1.01 -13.93
N PHE A 30 -6.77 0.42 -13.14
CA PHE A 30 -7.11 0.08 -11.77
C PHE A 30 -7.14 1.32 -10.89
N ARG A 31 -8.05 1.34 -9.93
CA ARG A 31 -8.19 2.48 -9.00
C ARG A 31 -8.22 2.03 -7.56
N THR A 32 -7.82 0.78 -7.28
CA THR A 32 -7.69 0.25 -5.94
C THR A 32 -6.39 -0.51 -5.86
N PHE A 33 -5.60 -0.22 -4.82
CA PHE A 33 -4.35 -0.93 -4.56
C PHE A 33 -4.50 -1.67 -3.24
N VAL A 34 -4.03 -2.91 -3.21
CA VAL A 34 -4.09 -3.73 -2.00
C VAL A 34 -2.67 -3.98 -1.55
N MET A 35 -2.35 -3.56 -0.32
CA MET A 35 -1.07 -3.87 0.31
C MET A 35 -1.27 -5.06 1.25
N GLN A 36 -0.50 -6.09 1.04
CA GLN A 36 -0.56 -7.29 1.86
C GLN A 36 0.80 -7.56 2.47
N GLY A 37 0.79 -8.32 3.56
CA GLY A 37 2.02 -8.70 4.21
C GLY A 37 1.99 -8.38 5.69
N GLY A 38 3.10 -7.82 6.16
CA GLY A 38 3.20 -7.44 7.56
C GLY A 38 4.10 -8.34 8.38
N GLU A 39 4.55 -9.43 7.78
CA GLU A 39 5.49 -10.33 8.47
C GLU A 39 6.95 -9.97 8.21
N ASP A 40 7.22 -9.14 7.22
CA ASP A 40 8.58 -8.74 6.89
C ASP A 40 9.04 -7.73 7.94
N PRO A 41 10.12 -8.01 8.69
CA PRO A 41 10.59 -7.06 9.70
C PRO A 41 10.98 -5.70 9.13
N ALA A 42 11.30 -5.62 7.84
CA ALA A 42 11.62 -4.36 7.22
C ALA A 42 10.38 -3.50 6.98
N MET A 43 9.18 -4.06 7.07
CA MET A 43 7.94 -3.32 6.90
C MET A 43 7.48 -2.76 8.24
N THR A 44 8.22 -1.77 8.74
CA THR A 44 7.84 -1.10 9.98
C THR A 44 6.58 -0.27 9.76
N ASP A 45 5.97 0.14 10.87
CA ASP A 45 4.80 1.02 10.78
C ASP A 45 5.16 2.33 10.08
N GLU A 46 6.34 2.86 10.38
CA GLU A 46 6.77 4.10 9.73
C GLU A 46 6.96 3.90 8.23
N TRP A 47 7.58 2.80 7.84
CA TRP A 47 7.79 2.50 6.43
C TRP A 47 6.44 2.37 5.71
N THR A 48 5.49 1.68 6.34
CA THR A 48 4.16 1.48 5.77
C THR A 48 3.43 2.81 5.64
N GLU A 49 3.50 3.63 6.68
CA GLU A 49 2.85 4.94 6.65
C GLU A 49 3.40 5.80 5.53
N GLN A 50 4.72 5.83 5.38
CA GLN A 50 5.34 6.65 4.33
C GLN A 50 5.01 6.12 2.95
N THR A 51 4.93 4.81 2.79
CA THR A 51 4.57 4.21 1.51
C THR A 51 3.14 4.53 1.14
N VAL A 52 2.22 4.41 2.10
CA VAL A 52 0.82 4.77 1.87
C VAL A 52 0.70 6.24 1.49
N ALA A 53 1.42 7.10 2.20
CA ALA A 53 1.38 8.53 1.92
C ALA A 53 1.88 8.82 0.50
N SER A 54 2.93 8.13 0.08
CA SER A 54 3.48 8.32 -1.27
C SER A 54 2.49 7.88 -2.33
N ILE A 55 1.84 6.73 -2.13
CA ILE A 55 0.85 6.24 -3.08
C ILE A 55 -0.32 7.21 -3.16
N HIS A 56 -0.79 7.68 -2.02
CA HIS A 56 -1.93 8.60 -1.98
C HIS A 56 -1.59 9.92 -2.67
N ARG A 57 -0.37 10.40 -2.50
CA ARG A 57 0.05 11.65 -3.13
C ARG A 57 0.10 11.53 -4.64
N LEU A 58 0.61 10.40 -5.14
CA LEU A 58 0.76 10.20 -6.58
C LEU A 58 -0.54 9.80 -7.25
N PHE A 59 -1.40 9.08 -6.53
CA PHE A 59 -2.65 8.56 -7.09
C PHE A 59 -3.80 8.88 -6.13
N PRO A 60 -4.16 10.16 -6.01
CA PRO A 60 -5.15 10.56 -5.00
C PRO A 60 -6.56 10.04 -5.25
N ASP A 61 -6.84 9.62 -6.48
CA ASP A 61 -8.14 9.06 -6.81
C ASP A 61 -8.20 7.56 -6.65
N CYS A 62 -7.16 6.94 -6.10
CA CYS A 62 -7.14 5.51 -5.88
C CYS A 62 -7.42 5.20 -4.42
N ALA A 63 -8.12 4.08 -4.18
CA ALA A 63 -8.31 3.56 -2.84
C ALA A 63 -7.11 2.69 -2.47
N ILE A 64 -6.74 2.70 -1.20
CA ILE A 64 -5.65 1.88 -0.68
C ILE A 64 -6.21 0.99 0.41
N THR A 65 -6.17 -0.30 0.19
CA THR A 65 -6.67 -1.30 1.13
C THR A 65 -5.48 -2.00 1.76
N LEU A 66 -5.51 -2.14 3.08
CA LEU A 66 -4.41 -2.76 3.82
C LEU A 66 -4.85 -4.11 4.34
N SER A 67 -3.99 -5.10 4.14
CA SER A 67 -4.17 -6.44 4.67
C SER A 67 -2.84 -6.86 5.28
N LEU A 68 -2.53 -6.28 6.44
CA LEU A 68 -1.18 -6.34 7.00
C LEU A 68 -1.09 -7.24 8.23
N GLY A 69 -2.08 -8.09 8.45
CA GLY A 69 -2.07 -8.96 9.61
C GLY A 69 -2.39 -8.19 10.88
N GLU A 70 -1.79 -8.61 11.97
CA GLU A 70 -2.10 -8.02 13.28
C GLU A 70 -1.28 -6.76 13.48
N LYS A 71 -1.95 -5.63 13.46
CA LYS A 71 -1.36 -4.33 13.76
C LYS A 71 -2.19 -3.68 14.83
N THR A 72 -1.59 -2.74 15.58
CA THR A 72 -2.31 -2.02 16.60
C THR A 72 -3.31 -1.05 15.98
N ARG A 73 -4.28 -0.64 16.80
CA ARG A 73 -5.22 0.39 16.35
C ARG A 73 -4.49 1.67 16.00
N GLU A 74 -3.49 2.03 16.80
CA GLU A 74 -2.72 3.25 16.55
C GLU A 74 -2.00 3.18 15.21
N ALA A 75 -1.46 2.00 14.86
CA ALA A 75 -0.80 1.86 13.57
C ALA A 75 -1.78 2.04 12.43
N TYR A 76 -2.96 1.44 12.51
CA TYR A 76 -3.96 1.60 11.47
C TYR A 76 -4.44 3.03 11.36
N GLU A 77 -4.57 3.74 12.49
CA GLU A 77 -4.96 5.14 12.45
C GLU A 77 -3.91 5.96 11.69
N ARG A 78 -2.63 5.67 11.91
CA ARG A 78 -1.58 6.36 11.16
C ARG A 78 -1.69 6.09 9.66
N PHE A 79 -1.98 4.84 9.29
CA PHE A 79 -2.11 4.49 7.88
C PHE A 79 -3.31 5.19 7.25
N PHE A 80 -4.42 5.27 7.96
CA PHE A 80 -5.60 5.94 7.44
C PHE A 80 -5.36 7.43 7.28
N HIS A 81 -4.66 8.06 8.24
CA HIS A 81 -4.31 9.46 8.11
C HIS A 81 -3.37 9.69 6.93
N ALA A 82 -2.53 8.72 6.61
CA ALA A 82 -1.64 8.84 5.46
C ALA A 82 -2.36 8.66 4.13
N GLY A 83 -3.56 8.06 4.13
CA GLY A 83 -4.34 7.94 2.92
C GLY A 83 -4.98 6.59 2.69
N ALA A 84 -4.76 5.62 3.56
CA ALA A 84 -5.39 4.31 3.39
C ALA A 84 -6.88 4.41 3.65
N ASN A 85 -7.65 3.58 2.95
CA ASN A 85 -9.11 3.59 3.05
C ASN A 85 -9.62 2.45 3.92
N GLN A 86 -8.91 1.35 3.94
CA GLN A 86 -9.28 0.20 4.76
C GLN A 86 -8.06 -0.59 5.17
#